data_23b02c31bf43b0b4a59a4f8cae547b5b
#
_entry.id   23b02c31bf43b0b4a59a4f8cae547b5b
#
_cell.length_a   1.000
_cell.length_b   1.000
_cell.length_c   1.000
_cell.angle_alpha   90.00
_cell.angle_beta   90.00
_cell.angle_gamma   90.00
#
_symmetry.space_group_name_H-M   'P 1'
#
loop_
_entity.id
_entity.type
_entity.pdbx_description
1 polymer ?
#
loop_
_entity_poly.entity_id
_entity_poly.type
_entity_poly.pdbx_seq_one_letter_code
_entity_poly.pdbx_strand_id
1 'polypeptide(L)'
;NEDSNYDETFWLFEGEDEDENGVLTVHTRTRENPFGTPRFAVCGAMAAVPTEKPKKNRATVEEGYVCRKFVFDVEAGQTVGCDKFVCVCTDRDHKEDDLTAAATTGVLSAQAAGYDALRREQERAWMRRWEKADVRIDGDVAGQQGIRFNIFQLFSTYYGEDARLNIGPKGFTGEKYGGATYWDTEAYCLPMYTAIAGEDVARSLLKYRWLQINGAYHNAREQGLPGALYPMVTFTGVECHNEWEITFEEIHRNNAIAYAIYAYTQYTGDRSYLDQYGIDVLLGIARFWVGRVHYSKRAGKYMIHGVTGPNEYENNVNNNWYTNRMTAWELAYTAEQLMLIPREKAQTLNVSAEEIRRFREISEKMYLPYDKELDIFVQHDTFLDKDLMPVSELSAEDRPLNQKWSWDHILRSCFIKQADVLQGLYFLEHLYDKETIRRNFDFYEPMTVHESSLSPCVHSILAASLGKLDRAQEFYRRTARLDLDNINNDTCDGLHITSMAGSWLSIVQGFAGMRTLTG
;
A
#
# COMPACT_ATOMS: atom_id res chain seq x y z
N ASN A 1 14.81 -5.04 18.62
CA ASN A 1 14.42 -4.07 17.59
C ASN A 1 14.28 -2.70 18.22
N GLU A 2 15.19 -1.82 17.88
CA GLU A 2 15.17 -0.42 18.30
C GLU A 2 14.36 0.40 17.28
N ASP A 3 13.13 0.00 16.98
CA ASP A 3 12.22 0.88 16.28
C ASP A 3 11.60 1.80 17.33
N SER A 4 12.00 3.08 17.31
CA SER A 4 11.53 4.10 18.25
C SER A 4 10.01 4.29 18.24
N ASN A 5 9.32 3.69 17.28
CA ASN A 5 7.88 3.73 17.15
C ASN A 5 7.15 2.66 17.98
N TYR A 6 7.87 1.67 18.53
CA TYR A 6 7.25 0.47 19.12
C TYR A 6 7.96 -0.02 20.40
N ASP A 7 8.31 0.89 21.30
CA ASP A 7 8.93 0.57 22.59
C ASP A 7 7.97 -0.01 23.63
N GLU A 8 6.66 -0.06 23.33
CA GLU A 8 5.64 -0.43 24.30
C GLU A 8 5.04 -1.81 24.01
N THR A 9 4.60 -2.48 25.08
CA THR A 9 3.78 -3.68 24.98
C THR A 9 2.37 -3.31 24.55
N PHE A 10 1.93 -3.74 23.37
CA PHE A 10 0.58 -3.45 22.84
C PHE A 10 -0.52 -4.33 23.42
N TRP A 11 -0.16 -5.49 23.94
CA TRP A 11 -1.08 -6.50 24.39
C TRP A 11 -1.11 -6.61 25.90
N LEU A 12 -2.32 -6.71 26.45
CA LEU A 12 -2.57 -7.13 27.83
C LEU A 12 -3.08 -8.56 27.79
N PHE A 13 -2.51 -9.43 28.58
CA PHE A 13 -3.01 -10.79 28.77
C PHE A 13 -4.17 -10.74 29.77
N GLU A 14 -5.32 -11.34 29.40
CA GLU A 14 -6.55 -11.31 30.20
C GLU A 14 -6.96 -12.67 30.75
N GLY A 15 -6.36 -13.72 30.20
CA GLY A 15 -6.57 -15.09 30.72
C GLY A 15 -6.09 -16.18 29.79
N GLU A 16 -5.77 -17.29 30.39
CA GLU A 16 -5.37 -18.53 29.71
C GLU A 16 -6.12 -19.70 30.37
N ASP A 17 -6.52 -20.70 29.56
CA ASP A 17 -7.26 -21.84 30.05
C ASP A 17 -6.97 -23.13 29.26
N GLU A 18 -7.30 -24.27 29.84
CA GLU A 18 -7.45 -25.57 29.20
C GLU A 18 -8.86 -26.07 29.43
N ASP A 19 -9.64 -26.28 28.39
CA ASP A 19 -11.00 -26.81 28.47
C ASP A 19 -11.03 -28.34 28.66
N GLU A 20 -12.23 -28.89 28.86
CA GLU A 20 -12.44 -30.34 29.05
C GLU A 20 -12.05 -31.19 27.82
N ASN A 21 -11.98 -30.59 26.61
CA ASN A 21 -11.54 -31.23 25.38
C ASN A 21 -10.02 -31.11 25.16
N GLY A 22 -9.30 -30.46 26.09
CA GLY A 22 -7.87 -30.22 26.01
C GLY A 22 -7.50 -29.13 25.03
N VAL A 23 -8.43 -28.24 24.64
CA VAL A 23 -8.15 -27.04 23.88
C VAL A 23 -7.54 -26.00 24.82
N LEU A 24 -6.40 -25.45 24.41
CA LEU A 24 -5.71 -24.38 25.13
C LEU A 24 -6.09 -23.04 24.53
N THR A 25 -6.42 -22.06 25.38
CA THR A 25 -6.81 -20.70 24.94
C THR A 25 -5.95 -19.64 25.60
N VAL A 26 -5.74 -18.53 24.87
CA VAL A 26 -5.10 -17.29 25.36
C VAL A 26 -6.00 -16.13 24.97
N HIS A 27 -6.32 -15.29 25.94
CA HIS A 27 -7.09 -14.06 25.76
C HIS A 27 -6.18 -12.86 25.88
N THR A 28 -6.27 -11.97 24.92
CA THR A 28 -5.49 -10.72 24.89
C THR A 28 -6.38 -9.57 24.50
N ARG A 29 -5.99 -8.37 24.96
CA ARG A 29 -6.63 -7.13 24.58
C ARG A 29 -5.57 -6.08 24.25
N THR A 30 -5.83 -5.24 23.24
CA THR A 30 -4.97 -4.09 22.98
C THR A 30 -5.08 -3.05 24.09
N ARG A 31 -3.98 -2.36 24.38
CA ARG A 31 -3.97 -1.21 25.30
C ARG A 31 -4.77 -0.04 24.76
N GLU A 32 -5.15 0.88 25.62
CA GLU A 32 -5.58 2.20 25.22
C GLU A 32 -4.44 2.94 24.51
N ASN A 33 -4.79 3.76 23.54
CA ASN A 33 -3.81 4.53 22.78
C ASN A 33 -4.28 6.00 22.66
N PRO A 34 -3.36 6.95 22.45
CA PRO A 34 -3.67 8.36 22.40
C PRO A 34 -4.47 8.78 21.13
N PHE A 35 -4.60 7.90 20.16
CA PHE A 35 -5.26 8.18 18.88
C PHE A 35 -6.78 7.93 18.91
N GLY A 36 -7.34 7.53 20.05
CA GLY A 36 -8.76 7.23 20.20
C GLY A 36 -9.21 5.98 19.41
N THR A 37 -8.27 5.10 19.03
CA THR A 37 -8.58 3.85 18.37
C THR A 37 -9.27 2.91 19.36
N PRO A 38 -10.36 2.22 18.98
CA PRO A 38 -10.98 1.23 19.84
C PRO A 38 -10.00 0.16 20.28
N ARG A 39 -10.16 -0.33 21.49
CA ARG A 39 -9.44 -1.51 21.96
C ARG A 39 -10.04 -2.75 21.33
N PHE A 40 -9.21 -3.73 21.01
CA PHE A 40 -9.62 -5.00 20.39
C PHE A 40 -9.31 -6.16 21.34
N ALA A 41 -10.29 -7.05 21.50
CA ALA A 41 -10.14 -8.31 22.20
C ALA A 41 -9.88 -9.44 21.20
N VAL A 42 -8.95 -10.34 21.56
CA VAL A 42 -8.56 -11.48 20.74
C VAL A 42 -8.48 -12.73 21.59
N CYS A 43 -9.07 -13.82 21.10
CA CYS A 43 -8.88 -15.16 21.65
C CYS A 43 -8.16 -16.05 20.62
N GLY A 44 -7.01 -16.58 21.00
CA GLY A 44 -6.31 -17.66 20.30
C GLY A 44 -6.62 -18.99 20.96
N ALA A 45 -7.12 -19.97 20.19
CA ALA A 45 -7.35 -21.34 20.67
C ALA A 45 -6.45 -22.32 19.91
N MET A 46 -5.99 -23.39 20.59
CA MET A 46 -5.10 -24.40 20.04
C MET A 46 -5.48 -25.81 20.52
N ALA A 47 -5.50 -26.77 19.59
CA ALA A 47 -5.47 -28.20 19.89
C ALA A 47 -4.30 -28.87 19.19
N ALA A 48 -3.73 -29.90 19.80
CA ALA A 48 -2.63 -30.67 19.23
C ALA A 48 -2.96 -32.16 19.32
N VAL A 49 -2.88 -32.87 18.19
CA VAL A 49 -3.26 -34.28 18.05
C VAL A 49 -2.01 -35.06 17.61
N PRO A 50 -1.42 -35.87 18.48
CA PRO A 50 -0.28 -36.71 18.09
C PRO A 50 -0.76 -37.92 17.26
N THR A 51 0.07 -38.34 16.29
CA THR A 51 -0.21 -39.51 15.44
C THR A 51 -0.12 -40.83 16.20
N GLU A 52 0.67 -40.84 17.28
CA GLU A 52 0.85 -42.00 18.16
C GLU A 52 0.51 -41.64 19.59
N LYS A 53 0.14 -42.64 20.40
CA LYS A 53 -0.15 -42.44 21.81
C LYS A 53 1.10 -42.01 22.56
N PRO A 54 1.14 -40.81 23.15
CA PRO A 54 2.30 -40.36 23.91
C PRO A 54 2.41 -41.09 25.25
N LYS A 55 3.63 -41.29 25.70
CA LYS A 55 3.91 -41.78 27.07
C LYS A 55 3.47 -40.78 28.14
N LYS A 56 3.64 -39.49 27.86
CA LYS A 56 3.18 -38.38 28.68
C LYS A 56 2.54 -37.30 27.80
N ASN A 57 1.42 -36.77 28.28
CA ASN A 57 0.74 -35.61 27.73
C ASN A 57 0.48 -34.64 28.88
N ARG A 58 0.99 -33.43 28.77
CA ARG A 58 0.87 -32.39 29.79
C ARG A 58 0.61 -31.04 29.16
N ALA A 59 -0.37 -30.31 29.66
CA ALA A 59 -0.53 -28.90 29.42
C ALA A 59 0.30 -28.06 30.39
N THR A 60 0.70 -26.90 29.96
CA THR A 60 1.23 -25.80 30.77
C THR A 60 0.40 -24.57 30.42
N VAL A 61 -0.12 -23.92 31.47
CA VAL A 61 -0.94 -22.70 31.35
C VAL A 61 -0.30 -21.70 32.32
N GLU A 62 0.28 -20.66 31.79
CA GLU A 62 0.98 -19.58 32.50
C GLU A 62 0.62 -18.26 31.87
N GLU A 63 0.83 -17.14 32.55
CA GLU A 63 0.52 -15.81 32.04
C GLU A 63 1.13 -15.58 30.64
N GLY A 64 0.27 -15.29 29.65
CA GLY A 64 0.65 -15.07 28.24
C GLY A 64 1.18 -16.30 27.52
N TYR A 65 1.08 -17.50 28.12
CA TYR A 65 1.67 -18.69 27.54
C TYR A 65 0.84 -19.94 27.76
N VAL A 66 0.53 -20.66 26.68
CA VAL A 66 -0.05 -22.02 26.77
C VAL A 66 0.77 -22.99 25.93
N CYS A 67 0.96 -24.20 26.43
CA CYS A 67 1.76 -25.22 25.76
C CYS A 67 1.20 -26.62 26.00
N ARG A 68 1.27 -27.48 24.97
CA ARG A 68 1.03 -28.91 25.07
C ARG A 68 2.34 -29.65 24.83
N LYS A 69 2.77 -30.47 25.80
CA LYS A 69 3.98 -31.27 25.75
C LYS A 69 3.66 -32.76 25.68
N PHE A 70 4.15 -33.39 24.62
CA PHE A 70 4.11 -34.84 24.45
C PHE A 70 5.48 -35.44 24.64
N VAL A 71 5.53 -36.65 25.22
CA VAL A 71 6.76 -37.46 25.35
C VAL A 71 6.49 -38.83 24.73
N PHE A 72 7.35 -39.24 23.84
CA PHE A 72 7.28 -40.53 23.14
C PHE A 72 8.54 -41.33 23.43
N ASP A 73 8.41 -42.66 23.50
CA ASP A 73 9.52 -43.57 23.33
C ASP A 73 9.57 -43.99 21.88
N VAL A 74 10.67 -43.77 21.19
CA VAL A 74 10.83 -44.05 19.75
C VAL A 74 12.07 -44.91 19.52
N GLU A 75 11.96 -45.83 18.56
CA GLU A 75 13.09 -46.64 18.08
C GLU A 75 13.74 -45.98 16.85
N ALA A 76 14.95 -46.40 16.53
CA ALA A 76 15.65 -45.92 15.34
C ALA A 76 14.85 -46.20 14.06
N GLY A 77 14.59 -45.18 13.25
CA GLY A 77 13.77 -45.23 12.04
C GLY A 77 12.27 -45.06 12.25
N GLN A 78 11.78 -44.99 13.49
CA GLN A 78 10.37 -44.68 13.77
C GLN A 78 10.10 -43.19 13.60
N THR A 79 8.95 -42.85 12.96
CA THR A 79 8.45 -41.46 12.80
C THR A 79 7.23 -41.25 13.68
N VAL A 80 7.20 -40.16 14.40
CA VAL A 80 6.04 -39.68 15.19
C VAL A 80 5.68 -38.28 14.69
N GLY A 81 4.41 -38.04 14.45
CA GLY A 81 3.89 -36.74 14.02
C GLY A 81 2.97 -36.11 15.06
N CYS A 82 2.67 -34.83 14.84
CA CYS A 82 1.68 -34.11 15.62
C CYS A 82 0.99 -33.07 14.72
N ASP A 83 -0.33 -33.15 14.62
CA ASP A 83 -1.14 -32.14 13.95
C ASP A 83 -1.51 -31.06 14.95
N LYS A 84 -1.22 -29.79 14.62
CA LYS A 84 -1.60 -28.63 15.42
C LYS A 84 -2.67 -27.83 14.70
N PHE A 85 -3.81 -27.64 15.37
CA PHE A 85 -4.92 -26.82 14.90
C PHE A 85 -4.98 -25.53 15.72
N VAL A 86 -5.15 -24.38 15.06
CA VAL A 86 -5.24 -23.07 15.70
C VAL A 86 -6.39 -22.30 15.10
N CYS A 87 -7.15 -21.61 15.95
CA CYS A 87 -8.17 -20.65 15.54
C CYS A 87 -7.97 -19.35 16.31
N VAL A 88 -8.04 -18.22 15.62
CA VAL A 88 -7.95 -16.89 16.21
C VAL A 88 -9.25 -16.16 15.90
N CYS A 89 -9.91 -15.68 16.96
CA CYS A 89 -11.16 -14.91 16.87
C CYS A 89 -10.97 -13.52 17.50
N THR A 90 -11.61 -12.51 16.94
CA THR A 90 -11.57 -11.14 17.43
C THR A 90 -12.95 -10.57 17.65
N ASP A 91 -13.07 -9.55 18.50
CA ASP A 91 -14.32 -8.82 18.75
C ASP A 91 -14.79 -7.98 17.55
N ARG A 92 -14.00 -7.93 16.47
CA ARG A 92 -14.43 -7.38 15.18
C ARG A 92 -15.46 -8.26 14.47
N ASP A 93 -15.45 -9.57 14.72
CA ASP A 93 -16.29 -10.57 14.05
C ASP A 93 -17.25 -11.28 14.98
N HIS A 94 -16.95 -11.30 16.28
CA HIS A 94 -17.73 -11.95 17.32
C HIS A 94 -17.99 -10.97 18.47
N LYS A 95 -19.03 -11.24 19.27
CA LYS A 95 -19.16 -10.53 20.56
C LYS A 95 -18.02 -10.96 21.49
N GLU A 96 -17.54 -10.06 22.30
CA GLU A 96 -16.43 -10.32 23.21
C GLU A 96 -16.68 -11.53 24.11
N ASP A 97 -17.88 -11.63 24.71
CA ASP A 97 -18.28 -12.76 25.56
C ASP A 97 -18.33 -14.12 24.83
N ASP A 98 -18.40 -14.11 23.49
CA ASP A 98 -18.50 -15.32 22.66
C ASP A 98 -17.14 -15.76 22.09
N LEU A 99 -16.05 -15.00 22.30
CA LEU A 99 -14.75 -15.24 21.67
C LEU A 99 -14.17 -16.62 21.98
N THR A 100 -14.20 -17.05 23.25
CA THR A 100 -13.72 -18.37 23.66
C THR A 100 -14.49 -19.48 22.96
N ALA A 101 -15.82 -19.39 22.98
CA ALA A 101 -16.68 -20.40 22.36
C ALA A 101 -16.47 -20.47 20.84
N ALA A 102 -16.33 -19.32 20.18
CA ALA A 102 -16.07 -19.23 18.75
C ALA A 102 -14.71 -19.85 18.38
N ALA A 103 -13.64 -19.47 19.08
CA ALA A 103 -12.29 -19.97 18.83
C ALA A 103 -12.17 -21.48 19.13
N THR A 104 -12.74 -21.97 20.24
CA THR A 104 -12.78 -23.40 20.59
C THR A 104 -13.57 -24.20 19.55
N THR A 105 -14.75 -23.71 19.13
CA THR A 105 -15.54 -24.35 18.07
C THR A 105 -14.77 -24.45 16.75
N GLY A 106 -14.06 -23.38 16.37
CA GLY A 106 -13.20 -23.36 15.19
C GLY A 106 -12.10 -24.43 15.24
N VAL A 107 -11.40 -24.54 16.36
CA VAL A 107 -10.34 -25.55 16.56
C VAL A 107 -10.91 -26.96 16.50
N LEU A 108 -12.00 -27.24 17.22
CA LEU A 108 -12.63 -28.58 17.23
C LEU A 108 -13.18 -28.97 15.84
N SER A 109 -13.72 -28.01 15.10
CA SER A 109 -14.17 -28.24 13.73
C SER A 109 -13.00 -28.58 12.79
N ALA A 110 -11.88 -27.84 12.92
CA ALA A 110 -10.66 -28.10 12.16
C ALA A 110 -10.04 -29.47 12.50
N GLN A 111 -10.02 -29.83 13.78
CA GLN A 111 -9.58 -31.16 14.26
C GLN A 111 -10.47 -32.28 13.71
N ALA A 112 -11.79 -32.10 13.72
CA ALA A 112 -12.73 -33.07 13.17
C ALA A 112 -12.59 -33.27 11.66
N ALA A 113 -12.30 -32.20 10.91
CA ALA A 113 -11.99 -32.27 9.48
C ALA A 113 -10.68 -33.00 9.20
N GLY A 114 -9.68 -32.82 10.05
CA GLY A 114 -8.34 -33.41 9.96
C GLY A 114 -7.41 -32.68 8.97
N TYR A 115 -6.09 -32.79 9.25
CA TYR A 115 -5.05 -32.10 8.50
C TYR A 115 -5.11 -32.30 6.98
N ASP A 116 -5.26 -33.56 6.51
CA ASP A 116 -5.25 -33.88 5.08
C ASP A 116 -6.45 -33.26 4.32
N ALA A 117 -7.61 -33.13 4.97
CA ALA A 117 -8.76 -32.47 4.35
C ALA A 117 -8.53 -30.98 4.22
N LEU A 118 -8.04 -30.32 5.28
CA LEU A 118 -7.69 -28.90 5.28
C LEU A 118 -6.59 -28.58 4.28
N ARG A 119 -5.55 -29.43 4.19
CA ARG A 119 -4.49 -29.29 3.18
C ARG A 119 -5.04 -29.34 1.75
N ARG A 120 -5.88 -30.32 1.43
CA ARG A 120 -6.51 -30.41 0.09
C ARG A 120 -7.43 -29.21 -0.21
N GLU A 121 -8.09 -28.66 0.79
CA GLU A 121 -8.90 -27.44 0.63
C GLU A 121 -8.00 -26.23 0.31
N GLN A 122 -6.93 -26.06 1.05
CA GLN A 122 -5.91 -25.03 0.82
C GLN A 122 -5.29 -25.14 -0.59
N GLU A 123 -4.85 -26.34 -0.99
CA GLU A 123 -4.30 -26.60 -2.32
C GLU A 123 -5.29 -26.19 -3.43
N ARG A 124 -6.57 -26.57 -3.30
CA ARG A 124 -7.61 -26.19 -4.27
C ARG A 124 -7.87 -24.67 -4.30
N ALA A 125 -7.85 -24.01 -3.15
CA ALA A 125 -8.01 -22.56 -3.07
C ALA A 125 -6.86 -21.84 -3.80
N TRP A 126 -5.62 -22.26 -3.55
CA TRP A 126 -4.45 -21.68 -4.24
C TRP A 126 -4.43 -22.00 -5.73
N MET A 127 -4.79 -23.21 -6.15
CA MET A 127 -4.87 -23.55 -7.58
C MET A 127 -5.80 -22.60 -8.33
N ARG A 128 -7.00 -22.31 -7.78
CA ARG A 128 -7.93 -21.34 -8.39
C ARG A 128 -7.35 -19.92 -8.48
N ARG A 129 -6.55 -19.50 -7.49
CA ARG A 129 -5.86 -18.19 -7.53
C ARG A 129 -4.80 -18.18 -8.63
N TRP A 130 -3.99 -19.23 -8.70
CA TRP A 130 -2.92 -19.34 -9.70
C TRP A 130 -3.43 -19.47 -11.15
N GLU A 131 -4.58 -20.07 -11.38
CA GLU A 131 -5.20 -20.14 -12.73
C GLU A 131 -5.37 -18.76 -13.37
N LYS A 132 -5.60 -17.71 -12.55
CA LYS A 132 -5.78 -16.33 -13.02
C LYS A 132 -4.50 -15.49 -12.92
N ALA A 133 -3.62 -15.80 -11.97
CA ALA A 133 -2.54 -14.93 -11.56
C ALA A 133 -1.16 -15.33 -12.11
N ASP A 134 -0.99 -16.56 -12.62
CA ASP A 134 0.33 -17.05 -13.04
C ASP A 134 0.87 -16.27 -14.24
N VAL A 135 2.10 -15.82 -14.12
CA VAL A 135 2.87 -15.20 -15.20
C VAL A 135 4.03 -16.10 -15.53
N ARG A 136 4.23 -16.42 -16.82
CA ARG A 136 5.32 -17.28 -17.30
C ARG A 136 6.38 -16.45 -17.99
N ILE A 137 7.63 -16.67 -17.56
CA ILE A 137 8.81 -16.01 -18.10
C ILE A 137 9.77 -17.11 -18.55
N ASP A 138 9.98 -17.25 -19.86
CA ASP A 138 10.93 -18.19 -20.41
C ASP A 138 12.33 -17.57 -20.51
N GLY A 139 13.35 -18.34 -20.14
CA GLY A 139 14.75 -17.91 -20.25
C GLY A 139 15.28 -17.13 -19.04
N ASP A 140 14.45 -16.75 -18.06
CA ASP A 140 14.87 -16.12 -16.80
C ASP A 140 14.25 -16.81 -15.59
N VAL A 141 14.91 -17.87 -15.10
CA VAL A 141 14.45 -18.65 -13.94
C VAL A 141 14.37 -17.80 -12.68
N ALA A 142 15.32 -16.89 -12.46
CA ALA A 142 15.34 -16.01 -11.30
C ALA A 142 14.19 -14.99 -11.33
N GLY A 143 13.92 -14.40 -12.49
CA GLY A 143 12.78 -13.52 -12.70
C GLY A 143 11.44 -14.24 -12.53
N GLN A 144 11.34 -15.48 -13.04
CA GLN A 144 10.15 -16.33 -12.86
C GLN A 144 9.88 -16.66 -11.39
N GLN A 145 10.93 -17.03 -10.64
CA GLN A 145 10.81 -17.28 -9.20
C GLN A 145 10.36 -16.01 -8.48
N GLY A 146 10.95 -14.86 -8.81
CA GLY A 146 10.65 -13.57 -8.19
C GLY A 146 9.18 -13.18 -8.32
N ILE A 147 8.62 -13.19 -9.53
CA ILE A 147 7.22 -12.78 -9.73
C ILE A 147 6.23 -13.74 -9.04
N ARG A 148 6.47 -15.04 -9.06
CA ARG A 148 5.61 -16.00 -8.35
C ARG A 148 5.69 -15.84 -6.84
N PHE A 149 6.89 -15.62 -6.29
CA PHE A 149 7.07 -15.31 -4.88
C PHE A 149 6.28 -14.04 -4.49
N ASN A 150 6.40 -12.98 -5.27
CA ASN A 150 5.75 -11.71 -5.00
C ASN A 150 4.21 -11.81 -5.06
N ILE A 151 3.65 -12.48 -6.05
CA ILE A 151 2.20 -12.72 -6.14
C ILE A 151 1.72 -13.56 -4.95
N PHE A 152 2.47 -14.60 -4.57
CA PHE A 152 2.15 -15.43 -3.41
C PHE A 152 2.09 -14.62 -2.12
N GLN A 153 3.08 -13.78 -1.87
CA GLN A 153 3.14 -12.95 -0.65
C GLN A 153 1.99 -11.94 -0.59
N LEU A 154 1.69 -11.26 -1.71
CA LEU A 154 0.55 -10.34 -1.79
C LEU A 154 -0.78 -11.05 -1.50
N PHE A 155 -1.04 -12.18 -2.15
CA PHE A 155 -2.27 -12.94 -1.95
C PHE A 155 -2.37 -13.63 -0.58
N SER A 156 -1.24 -13.87 0.07
CA SER A 156 -1.20 -14.34 1.47
C SER A 156 -1.50 -13.21 2.45
N THR A 157 -1.19 -11.95 2.08
CA THR A 157 -1.45 -10.78 2.90
C THR A 157 -2.92 -10.34 2.81
N TYR A 158 -3.49 -10.30 1.58
CA TYR A 158 -4.85 -9.83 1.35
C TYR A 158 -5.47 -10.49 0.11
N TYR A 159 -6.73 -10.89 0.19
CA TYR A 159 -7.49 -11.42 -0.95
C TYR A 159 -8.96 -10.95 -1.00
N GLY A 160 -9.28 -9.79 -0.40
CA GLY A 160 -10.56 -9.10 -0.59
C GLY A 160 -11.75 -9.63 0.19
N GLU A 161 -11.54 -10.46 1.19
CA GLU A 161 -12.60 -11.08 1.97
C GLU A 161 -13.26 -10.08 2.95
N ASP A 162 -12.53 -9.03 3.35
CA ASP A 162 -12.99 -8.01 4.29
C ASP A 162 -12.56 -6.60 3.86
N ALA A 163 -13.54 -5.77 3.54
CA ALA A 163 -13.32 -4.37 3.17
C ALA A 163 -12.86 -3.48 4.35
N ARG A 164 -12.85 -3.98 5.58
CA ARG A 164 -12.29 -3.29 6.75
C ARG A 164 -10.76 -3.41 6.84
N LEU A 165 -10.16 -4.28 6.01
CA LEU A 165 -8.71 -4.56 5.98
C LEU A 165 -8.06 -3.96 4.74
N ASN A 166 -6.74 -3.76 4.83
CA ASN A 166 -5.92 -3.27 3.73
C ASN A 166 -4.53 -3.93 3.77
N ILE A 167 -3.65 -3.52 2.85
CA ILE A 167 -2.31 -4.05 2.71
C ILE A 167 -1.32 -3.08 3.35
N GLY A 168 -0.66 -3.51 4.44
CA GLY A 168 0.46 -2.75 5.01
C GLY A 168 1.76 -3.00 4.23
N PRO A 169 2.75 -2.08 4.30
CA PRO A 169 4.00 -2.19 3.54
C PRO A 169 4.78 -3.49 3.81
N LYS A 170 4.72 -4.03 5.01
CA LYS A 170 5.35 -5.30 5.41
C LYS A 170 4.37 -6.48 5.52
N GLY A 171 3.08 -6.25 5.29
CA GLY A 171 2.04 -7.27 5.46
C GLY A 171 2.10 -7.91 6.85
N PHE A 172 2.23 -9.24 6.90
CA PHE A 172 2.38 -10.02 8.13
C PHE A 172 3.80 -10.58 8.30
N THR A 173 4.78 -10.07 7.55
CA THR A 173 6.15 -10.63 7.53
C THR A 173 7.11 -9.94 8.47
N GLY A 174 6.72 -8.83 9.08
CA GLY A 174 7.47 -8.06 10.06
C GLY A 174 6.62 -7.00 10.73
N GLU A 175 7.12 -6.45 11.82
CA GLU A 175 6.39 -5.50 12.67
C GLU A 175 6.64 -4.03 12.29
N LYS A 176 7.65 -3.77 11.47
CA LYS A 176 7.93 -2.41 11.00
C LYS A 176 6.72 -1.84 10.25
N TYR A 177 6.40 -0.58 10.47
CA TYR A 177 5.16 0.10 10.03
C TYR A 177 3.87 -0.42 10.67
N GLY A 178 3.95 -1.35 11.65
CA GLY A 178 2.83 -1.82 12.46
C GLY A 178 1.64 -2.43 11.70
N GLY A 179 1.79 -2.76 10.41
CA GLY A 179 0.69 -3.22 9.56
C GLY A 179 -0.26 -2.10 9.10
N ALA A 180 0.08 -0.83 9.36
CA ALA A 180 -0.73 0.31 8.95
C ALA A 180 -0.79 0.47 7.43
N THR A 181 -1.84 1.14 6.95
CA THR A 181 -2.05 1.43 5.53
C THR A 181 -1.34 2.71 5.12
N TYR A 182 -0.65 2.65 3.99
CA TYR A 182 -0.03 3.77 3.29
C TYR A 182 -0.68 3.97 1.91
N TRP A 183 -0.20 4.94 1.11
CA TRP A 183 -0.67 5.18 -0.26
C TRP A 183 -0.24 4.12 -1.28
N ASP A 184 0.68 3.26 -0.88
CA ASP A 184 1.26 2.19 -1.68
C ASP A 184 0.21 1.26 -2.29
N THR A 185 -0.82 0.95 -1.49
CA THR A 185 -1.92 0.07 -1.92
C THR A 185 -2.61 0.62 -3.15
N GLU A 186 -2.95 1.89 -3.13
CA GLU A 186 -3.65 2.56 -4.23
C GLU A 186 -2.73 2.77 -5.44
N ALA A 187 -1.48 3.18 -5.19
CA ALA A 187 -0.54 3.52 -6.26
C ALA A 187 0.00 2.29 -7.00
N TYR A 188 0.19 1.16 -6.30
CA TYR A 188 0.92 0.01 -6.85
C TYR A 188 0.14 -1.30 -6.79
N CYS A 189 -0.52 -1.61 -5.67
CA CYS A 189 -1.20 -2.90 -5.52
C CYS A 189 -2.51 -2.98 -6.31
N LEU A 190 -3.32 -1.94 -6.28
CA LEU A 190 -4.67 -1.96 -6.83
C LEU A 190 -4.75 -2.35 -8.31
N PRO A 191 -3.90 -1.84 -9.21
CA PRO A 191 -3.94 -2.24 -10.62
C PRO A 191 -3.71 -3.73 -10.84
N MET A 192 -2.78 -4.33 -10.07
CA MET A 192 -2.54 -5.77 -10.09
C MET A 192 -3.75 -6.55 -9.57
N TYR A 193 -4.26 -6.17 -8.40
CA TYR A 193 -5.43 -6.85 -7.81
C TYR A 193 -6.66 -6.79 -8.70
N THR A 194 -6.91 -5.66 -9.34
CA THR A 194 -8.01 -5.51 -10.31
C THR A 194 -7.88 -6.52 -11.46
N ALA A 195 -6.65 -6.73 -11.94
CA ALA A 195 -6.41 -7.59 -13.10
C ALA A 195 -6.42 -9.10 -12.77
N ILE A 196 -5.82 -9.52 -11.65
CA ILE A 196 -5.55 -10.94 -11.39
C ILE A 196 -6.23 -11.52 -10.14
N ALA A 197 -6.68 -10.71 -9.19
CA ALA A 197 -7.49 -11.18 -8.07
C ALA A 197 -9.00 -11.09 -8.36
N GLY A 198 -9.40 -10.08 -9.12
CA GLY A 198 -10.77 -9.84 -9.54
C GLY A 198 -11.32 -8.52 -9.03
N GLU A 199 -12.39 -8.05 -9.69
CA GLU A 199 -12.99 -6.74 -9.39
C GLU A 199 -13.55 -6.63 -7.96
N ASP A 200 -14.11 -7.70 -7.40
CA ASP A 200 -14.64 -7.72 -6.03
C ASP A 200 -13.54 -7.47 -4.99
N VAL A 201 -12.35 -8.06 -5.20
CA VAL A 201 -11.19 -7.88 -4.32
C VAL A 201 -10.68 -6.44 -4.38
N ALA A 202 -10.52 -5.90 -5.59
CA ALA A 202 -10.11 -4.52 -5.81
C ALA A 202 -11.15 -3.52 -5.27
N ARG A 203 -12.44 -3.80 -5.47
CA ARG A 203 -13.55 -3.01 -4.93
C ARG A 203 -13.52 -2.95 -3.40
N SER A 204 -13.20 -4.06 -2.72
CA SER A 204 -13.06 -4.10 -1.26
C SER A 204 -11.90 -3.22 -0.77
N LEU A 205 -10.75 -3.21 -1.47
CA LEU A 205 -9.63 -2.31 -1.16
C LEU A 205 -10.03 -0.82 -1.29
N LEU A 206 -10.78 -0.48 -2.34
CA LEU A 206 -11.28 0.89 -2.53
C LEU A 206 -12.35 1.26 -1.51
N LYS A 207 -13.22 0.30 -1.14
CA LYS A 207 -14.26 0.51 -0.14
C LYS A 207 -13.67 0.78 1.25
N TYR A 208 -12.49 0.25 1.56
CA TYR A 208 -11.75 0.57 2.77
C TYR A 208 -11.57 2.09 2.94
N ARG A 209 -11.16 2.80 1.89
CA ARG A 209 -11.01 4.27 1.95
C ARG A 209 -12.33 4.99 2.15
N TRP A 210 -13.41 4.52 1.52
CA TRP A 210 -14.74 5.09 1.74
C TRP A 210 -15.22 4.90 3.20
N LEU A 211 -14.97 3.73 3.79
CA LEU A 211 -15.32 3.47 5.20
C LEU A 211 -14.59 4.40 6.18
N GLN A 212 -13.45 4.93 5.78
CA GLN A 212 -12.61 5.82 6.60
C GLN A 212 -12.78 7.31 6.26
N ILE A 213 -13.74 7.68 5.43
CA ILE A 213 -13.91 9.05 4.94
C ILE A 213 -14.12 10.07 6.09
N ASN A 214 -14.76 9.67 7.20
CA ASN A 214 -14.96 10.54 8.37
C ASN A 214 -13.63 10.87 9.06
N GLY A 215 -12.69 9.94 9.12
CA GLY A 215 -11.33 10.18 9.58
C GLY A 215 -10.58 11.16 8.66
N ALA A 216 -10.74 11.03 7.35
CA ALA A 216 -10.15 11.95 6.39
C ALA A 216 -10.71 13.38 6.52
N TYR A 217 -12.01 13.52 6.77
CA TYR A 217 -12.61 14.83 7.09
C TYR A 217 -12.09 15.40 8.42
N HIS A 218 -11.88 14.56 9.42
CA HIS A 218 -11.26 14.95 10.69
C HIS A 218 -9.85 15.49 10.46
N ASN A 219 -9.00 14.75 9.76
CA ASN A 219 -7.62 15.16 9.49
C ASN A 219 -7.54 16.51 8.76
N ALA A 220 -8.41 16.75 7.77
CA ALA A 220 -8.47 18.05 7.09
C ALA A 220 -8.84 19.19 8.05
N ARG A 221 -9.83 18.98 8.93
CA ARG A 221 -10.24 19.99 9.92
C ARG A 221 -9.15 20.32 10.92
N GLU A 222 -8.36 19.34 11.37
CA GLU A 222 -7.22 19.58 12.27
C GLU A 222 -6.18 20.52 11.64
N GLN A 223 -6.12 20.56 10.31
CA GLN A 223 -5.27 21.50 9.57
C GLN A 223 -6.01 22.80 9.17
N GLY A 224 -7.24 23.00 9.62
CA GLY A 224 -8.06 24.16 9.27
C GLY A 224 -8.53 24.17 7.81
N LEU A 225 -8.60 23.01 7.17
CA LEU A 225 -8.97 22.84 5.77
C LEU A 225 -10.33 22.15 5.61
N PRO A 226 -11.07 22.46 4.53
CA PRO A 226 -12.29 21.75 4.18
C PRO A 226 -11.98 20.40 3.53
N GLY A 227 -13.03 19.60 3.29
CA GLY A 227 -12.92 18.36 2.55
C GLY A 227 -12.23 17.23 3.31
N ALA A 228 -11.68 16.28 2.59
CA ALA A 228 -11.09 15.06 3.14
C ALA A 228 -9.58 15.00 2.83
N LEU A 229 -8.75 14.92 3.87
CA LEU A 229 -7.33 14.59 3.77
C LEU A 229 -7.13 13.19 4.35
N TYR A 230 -6.95 12.21 3.49
CA TYR A 230 -6.64 10.87 3.94
C TYR A 230 -5.30 10.86 4.68
N PRO A 231 -5.18 10.08 5.78
CA PRO A 231 -3.95 10.04 6.55
C PRO A 231 -2.80 9.44 5.73
N MET A 232 -1.58 9.82 6.08
CA MET A 232 -0.38 9.21 5.52
C MET A 232 -0.29 7.75 5.96
N VAL A 233 -0.48 7.53 7.27
CA VAL A 233 -0.44 6.22 7.91
C VAL A 233 -1.70 6.03 8.74
N THR A 234 -2.39 4.90 8.58
CA THR A 234 -3.63 4.67 9.32
C THR A 234 -3.99 3.21 9.47
N PHE A 235 -4.76 2.95 10.54
CA PHE A 235 -5.55 1.73 10.73
C PHE A 235 -7.05 1.98 10.59
N THR A 236 -7.52 3.15 10.99
CA THR A 236 -8.95 3.46 11.17
C THR A 236 -9.43 4.70 10.40
N GLY A 237 -8.55 5.34 9.64
CA GLY A 237 -8.82 6.60 8.97
C GLY A 237 -8.29 7.83 9.71
N VAL A 238 -7.86 7.67 10.98
CA VAL A 238 -7.18 8.72 11.74
C VAL A 238 -5.68 8.64 11.47
N GLU A 239 -5.02 9.81 11.34
CA GLU A 239 -3.57 9.89 11.17
C GLU A 239 -2.85 9.34 12.39
N CYS A 240 -1.95 8.40 12.20
CA CYS A 240 -1.16 7.79 13.27
C CYS A 240 0.35 7.79 13.01
N HIS A 241 0.81 8.56 12.02
CA HIS A 241 2.23 8.76 11.81
C HIS A 241 2.80 9.67 12.90
N ASN A 242 4.00 9.38 13.38
CA ASN A 242 4.63 10.14 14.46
C ASN A 242 5.56 11.27 13.98
N GLU A 243 5.89 11.32 12.71
CA GLU A 243 6.65 12.41 12.08
C GLU A 243 5.67 13.44 11.52
N TRP A 244 5.43 14.48 12.27
CA TRP A 244 4.36 15.44 11.99
C TRP A 244 4.57 16.25 10.70
N GLU A 245 5.81 16.57 10.31
CA GLU A 245 6.11 17.34 9.10
C GLU A 245 5.59 16.64 7.85
N ILE A 246 5.94 15.37 7.68
CA ILE A 246 5.61 14.61 6.49
C ILE A 246 4.10 14.36 6.38
N THR A 247 3.36 14.33 7.48
CA THR A 247 1.91 14.09 7.47
C THR A 247 1.11 15.20 6.81
N PHE A 248 1.58 16.44 6.84
CA PHE A 248 0.93 17.58 6.18
C PHE A 248 1.65 18.05 4.92
N GLU A 249 2.85 17.56 4.64
CA GLU A 249 3.59 17.84 3.42
C GLU A 249 3.32 16.82 2.31
N GLU A 250 3.27 15.51 2.62
CA GLU A 250 3.01 14.43 1.67
C GLU A 250 1.52 14.24 1.33
N ILE A 251 0.84 15.31 1.01
CA ILE A 251 -0.60 15.33 0.74
C ILE A 251 -0.99 14.77 -0.62
N HIS A 252 -0.04 14.44 -1.46
CA HIS A 252 -0.25 13.77 -2.76
C HIS A 252 -0.88 12.37 -2.64
N ARG A 253 -0.87 11.75 -1.47
CA ARG A 253 -1.56 10.50 -1.16
C ARG A 253 -3.06 10.55 -1.49
N ASN A 254 -3.69 11.71 -1.35
CA ASN A 254 -5.07 11.96 -1.80
C ASN A 254 -5.22 11.68 -3.31
N ASN A 255 -4.26 12.13 -4.10
CA ASN A 255 -4.29 11.94 -5.55
C ASN A 255 -4.09 10.48 -5.95
N ALA A 256 -3.31 9.70 -5.20
CA ALA A 256 -3.15 8.27 -5.44
C ALA A 256 -4.48 7.51 -5.24
N ILE A 257 -5.25 7.88 -4.21
CA ILE A 257 -6.59 7.31 -3.96
C ILE A 257 -7.54 7.66 -5.12
N ALA A 258 -7.56 8.92 -5.55
CA ALA A 258 -8.38 9.35 -6.69
C ALA A 258 -7.99 8.62 -7.97
N TYR A 259 -6.68 8.44 -8.23
CA TYR A 259 -6.19 7.69 -9.38
C TYR A 259 -6.58 6.21 -9.32
N ALA A 260 -6.53 5.60 -8.15
CA ALA A 260 -6.95 4.21 -7.97
C ALA A 260 -8.44 4.00 -8.29
N ILE A 261 -9.31 4.93 -7.87
CA ILE A 261 -10.74 4.94 -8.24
C ILE A 261 -10.91 5.04 -9.76
N TYR A 262 -10.18 5.96 -10.39
CA TYR A 262 -10.16 6.11 -11.85
C TYR A 262 -9.71 4.82 -12.54
N ALA A 263 -8.54 4.29 -12.17
CA ALA A 263 -7.95 3.11 -12.80
C ALA A 263 -8.87 1.89 -12.69
N TYR A 264 -9.46 1.67 -11.52
CA TYR A 264 -10.44 0.60 -11.30
C TYR A 264 -11.67 0.77 -12.20
N THR A 265 -12.26 1.97 -12.21
CA THR A 265 -13.47 2.25 -13.00
C THR A 265 -13.20 2.11 -14.50
N GLN A 266 -12.04 2.57 -14.98
CA GLN A 266 -11.65 2.42 -16.39
C GLN A 266 -11.42 0.95 -16.77
N TYR A 267 -10.79 0.17 -15.90
CA TYR A 267 -10.49 -1.23 -16.17
C TYR A 267 -11.74 -2.11 -16.15
N THR A 268 -12.59 -1.95 -15.13
CA THR A 268 -13.77 -2.82 -14.91
C THR A 268 -15.04 -2.32 -15.59
N GLY A 269 -15.17 -1.02 -15.82
CA GLY A 269 -16.44 -0.38 -16.20
C GLY A 269 -17.45 -0.30 -15.05
N ASP A 270 -17.07 -0.62 -13.80
CA ASP A 270 -17.97 -0.64 -12.64
C ASP A 270 -18.36 0.76 -12.18
N ARG A 271 -19.37 1.32 -12.87
CA ARG A 271 -20.00 2.59 -12.49
C ARG A 271 -20.71 2.49 -11.14
N SER A 272 -21.17 1.30 -10.74
CA SER A 272 -21.92 1.12 -9.50
C SER A 272 -21.07 1.44 -8.26
N TYR A 273 -19.78 1.07 -8.28
CA TYR A 273 -18.84 1.45 -7.24
C TYR A 273 -18.66 2.98 -7.19
N LEU A 274 -18.42 3.59 -8.34
CA LEU A 274 -18.18 5.03 -8.42
C LEU A 274 -19.40 5.82 -7.91
N ASP A 275 -20.59 5.47 -8.36
CA ASP A 275 -21.83 6.18 -8.01
C ASP A 275 -22.21 5.99 -6.52
N GLN A 276 -21.92 4.83 -5.93
CA GLN A 276 -22.28 4.53 -4.53
C GLN A 276 -21.23 5.04 -3.54
N TYR A 277 -19.95 4.86 -3.81
CA TYR A 277 -18.84 5.05 -2.87
C TYR A 277 -17.76 6.00 -3.40
N GLY A 278 -17.27 5.78 -4.60
CA GLY A 278 -16.10 6.46 -5.13
C GLY A 278 -16.29 7.96 -5.27
N ILE A 279 -17.49 8.40 -5.63
CA ILE A 279 -17.79 9.83 -5.79
C ILE A 279 -17.75 10.59 -4.47
N ASP A 280 -18.11 9.96 -3.34
CA ASP A 280 -17.99 10.58 -2.02
C ASP A 280 -16.52 10.87 -1.68
N VAL A 281 -15.64 9.92 -2.00
CA VAL A 281 -14.19 10.03 -1.80
C VAL A 281 -13.61 11.11 -2.70
N LEU A 282 -13.91 11.08 -4.00
CA LEU A 282 -13.43 12.07 -4.98
C LEU A 282 -13.86 13.48 -4.60
N LEU A 283 -15.13 13.68 -4.25
CA LEU A 283 -15.65 14.99 -3.84
C LEU A 283 -14.98 15.49 -2.55
N GLY A 284 -14.78 14.59 -1.58
CA GLY A 284 -14.06 14.93 -0.34
C GLY A 284 -12.64 15.40 -0.63
N ILE A 285 -11.92 14.72 -1.51
CA ILE A 285 -10.55 15.07 -1.96
C ILE A 285 -10.56 16.39 -2.73
N ALA A 286 -11.50 16.58 -3.69
CA ALA A 286 -11.60 17.81 -4.45
C ALA A 286 -11.86 19.04 -3.56
N ARG A 287 -12.74 18.93 -2.58
CA ARG A 287 -13.00 19.98 -1.59
C ARG A 287 -11.77 20.32 -0.76
N PHE A 288 -10.97 19.32 -0.39
CA PHE A 288 -9.68 19.55 0.27
C PHE A 288 -8.75 20.38 -0.63
N TRP A 289 -8.58 20.00 -1.89
CA TRP A 289 -7.71 20.72 -2.82
C TRP A 289 -8.15 22.16 -3.04
N VAL A 290 -9.46 22.43 -3.16
CA VAL A 290 -9.99 23.80 -3.28
C VAL A 290 -9.56 24.68 -2.10
N GLY A 291 -9.55 24.12 -0.88
CA GLY A 291 -9.09 24.84 0.31
C GLY A 291 -7.56 24.95 0.41
N ARG A 292 -6.83 23.98 -0.16
CA ARG A 292 -5.37 23.88 0.00
C ARG A 292 -4.56 24.67 -1.03
N VAL A 293 -5.10 24.89 -2.24
CA VAL A 293 -4.42 25.65 -3.29
C VAL A 293 -4.39 27.14 -2.96
N HIS A 294 -3.35 27.82 -3.41
CA HIS A 294 -3.18 29.24 -3.29
C HIS A 294 -3.23 29.92 -4.67
N TYR A 295 -4.03 30.97 -4.83
CA TYR A 295 -4.04 31.76 -6.05
C TYR A 295 -2.97 32.86 -6.03
N SER A 296 -1.94 32.72 -6.82
CA SER A 296 -0.91 33.73 -7.02
C SER A 296 -1.42 34.84 -7.95
N LYS A 297 -1.75 36.01 -7.41
CA LYS A 297 -2.12 37.20 -8.22
C LYS A 297 -1.02 37.62 -9.19
N ARG A 298 0.23 37.41 -8.80
CA ARG A 298 1.41 37.74 -9.62
C ARG A 298 1.50 36.86 -10.87
N ALA A 299 1.28 35.57 -10.72
CA ALA A 299 1.38 34.59 -11.81
C ALA A 299 0.04 34.36 -12.53
N GLY A 300 -1.10 34.74 -11.95
CA GLY A 300 -2.42 34.41 -12.46
C GLY A 300 -2.72 32.90 -12.44
N LYS A 301 -2.10 32.16 -11.53
CA LYS A 301 -2.13 30.70 -11.45
C LYS A 301 -2.42 30.23 -10.03
N TYR A 302 -2.99 29.02 -9.90
CA TYR A 302 -3.07 28.31 -8.62
C TYR A 302 -1.76 27.58 -8.36
N MET A 303 -1.30 27.61 -7.12
CA MET A 303 -0.04 27.04 -6.66
C MET A 303 -0.26 26.24 -5.38
N ILE A 304 0.62 25.28 -5.12
CA ILE A 304 0.66 24.53 -3.87
C ILE A 304 2.07 24.72 -3.27
N HIS A 305 2.11 25.24 -2.05
CA HIS A 305 3.35 25.55 -1.35
C HIS A 305 3.55 24.61 -0.16
N GLY A 306 4.81 24.37 0.23
CA GLY A 306 5.16 23.62 1.42
C GLY A 306 4.68 22.18 1.36
N VAL A 307 5.17 21.42 0.39
CA VAL A 307 4.81 20.01 0.20
C VAL A 307 6.06 19.16 0.00
N THR A 308 5.90 17.87 0.25
CA THR A 308 6.83 16.81 -0.15
C THR A 308 6.15 16.01 -1.24
N GLY A 309 6.82 15.84 -2.37
CA GLY A 309 6.38 14.95 -3.46
C GLY A 309 6.71 13.49 -3.15
N PRO A 310 6.50 12.56 -4.10
CA PRO A 310 6.95 11.18 -3.96
C PRO A 310 8.46 11.05 -3.70
N ASN A 311 9.27 11.99 -4.18
CA ASN A 311 10.67 12.10 -3.80
C ASN A 311 10.81 12.68 -2.39
N GLU A 312 10.81 11.82 -1.39
CA GLU A 312 10.94 12.20 0.02
C GLU A 312 12.31 12.80 0.41
N TYR A 313 13.27 12.86 -0.52
CA TYR A 313 14.53 13.57 -0.35
C TYR A 313 14.40 15.08 -0.59
N GLU A 314 13.17 15.54 -0.77
CA GLU A 314 12.77 16.94 -0.89
C GLU A 314 11.64 17.23 0.08
N ASN A 315 11.86 18.11 1.05
CA ASN A 315 10.83 18.52 2.00
C ASN A 315 10.48 20.00 1.84
N ASN A 316 9.26 20.36 2.16
CA ASN A 316 8.76 21.73 2.20
C ASN A 316 9.05 22.55 0.91
N VAL A 317 8.91 21.91 -0.24
CA VAL A 317 9.11 22.54 -1.54
C VAL A 317 7.82 23.21 -2.04
N ASN A 318 8.00 24.15 -2.98
CA ASN A 318 6.88 24.82 -3.63
C ASN A 318 6.65 24.28 -5.02
N ASN A 319 5.37 24.10 -5.36
CA ASN A 319 4.96 23.70 -6.70
C ASN A 319 5.61 22.39 -7.16
N ASN A 320 5.59 21.35 -6.32
CA ASN A 320 5.96 20.02 -6.78
C ASN A 320 5.10 19.64 -7.99
N TRP A 321 5.75 19.33 -9.12
CA TRP A 321 5.06 19.09 -10.38
C TRP A 321 4.06 17.93 -10.29
N TYR A 322 4.48 16.82 -9.65
CA TYR A 322 3.60 15.66 -9.46
C TYR A 322 2.34 16.04 -8.68
N THR A 323 2.50 16.67 -7.52
CA THR A 323 1.38 17.09 -6.67
C THR A 323 0.45 18.05 -7.42
N ASN A 324 0.99 19.08 -8.07
CA ASN A 324 0.19 20.05 -8.83
C ASN A 324 -0.53 19.41 -10.01
N ARG A 325 0.16 18.54 -10.76
CA ARG A 325 -0.38 17.89 -11.96
C ARG A 325 -1.50 16.91 -11.60
N MET A 326 -1.27 16.09 -10.58
CA MET A 326 -2.27 15.14 -10.11
C MET A 326 -3.49 15.84 -9.50
N THR A 327 -3.28 16.94 -8.78
CA THR A 327 -4.38 17.78 -8.26
C THR A 327 -5.21 18.39 -9.39
N ALA A 328 -4.57 18.93 -10.42
CA ALA A 328 -5.27 19.46 -11.59
C ALA A 328 -6.09 18.39 -12.30
N TRP A 329 -5.53 17.19 -12.44
CA TRP A 329 -6.21 16.04 -13.04
C TRP A 329 -7.39 15.56 -12.19
N GLU A 330 -7.20 15.42 -10.87
CA GLU A 330 -8.23 14.96 -9.94
C GLU A 330 -9.44 15.90 -9.94
N LEU A 331 -9.22 17.21 -9.87
CA LEU A 331 -10.29 18.22 -9.91
C LEU A 331 -11.07 18.19 -11.22
N ALA A 332 -10.40 18.00 -12.36
CA ALA A 332 -11.06 17.85 -13.65
C ALA A 332 -11.90 16.57 -13.70
N TYR A 333 -11.30 15.44 -13.29
CA TYR A 333 -11.97 14.14 -13.26
C TYR A 333 -13.19 14.15 -12.34
N THR A 334 -13.04 14.68 -11.12
CA THR A 334 -14.17 14.80 -10.18
C THR A 334 -15.27 15.69 -10.75
N ALA A 335 -14.93 16.82 -11.35
CA ALA A 335 -15.90 17.70 -12.00
C ALA A 335 -16.66 17.01 -13.16
N GLU A 336 -15.99 16.15 -13.90
CA GLU A 336 -16.61 15.33 -14.96
C GLU A 336 -17.54 14.28 -14.37
N GLN A 337 -17.08 13.50 -13.40
CA GLN A 337 -17.88 12.44 -12.79
C GLN A 337 -19.14 12.97 -12.08
N LEU A 338 -19.07 14.11 -11.42
CA LEU A 338 -20.22 14.77 -10.78
C LEU A 338 -21.34 15.14 -11.78
N MET A 339 -21.04 15.28 -13.05
CA MET A 339 -22.05 15.51 -14.11
C MET A 339 -22.69 14.22 -14.59
N LEU A 340 -22.10 13.07 -14.31
CA LEU A 340 -22.53 11.76 -14.80
C LEU A 340 -23.26 10.92 -13.74
N ILE A 341 -23.15 11.26 -12.45
CA ILE A 341 -23.81 10.53 -11.36
C ILE A 341 -25.34 10.73 -11.38
N PRO A 342 -26.11 9.79 -10.79
CA PRO A 342 -27.54 9.92 -10.63
C PRO A 342 -27.94 11.24 -9.92
N ARG A 343 -29.01 11.88 -10.38
CA ARG A 343 -29.47 13.17 -9.83
C ARG A 343 -29.73 13.11 -8.32
N GLU A 344 -30.29 12.01 -7.85
CA GLU A 344 -30.54 11.80 -6.42
C GLU A 344 -29.25 11.81 -5.60
N LYS A 345 -28.21 11.14 -6.10
CA LYS A 345 -26.88 11.15 -5.47
C LYS A 345 -26.28 12.55 -5.44
N ALA A 346 -26.37 13.29 -6.56
CA ALA A 346 -25.88 14.67 -6.64
C ALA A 346 -26.59 15.59 -5.61
N GLN A 347 -27.90 15.41 -5.40
CA GLN A 347 -28.66 16.13 -4.39
C GLN A 347 -28.21 15.79 -2.97
N THR A 348 -27.99 14.52 -2.67
CA THR A 348 -27.48 14.07 -1.36
C THR A 348 -26.11 14.66 -1.04
N LEU A 349 -25.24 14.78 -2.03
CA LEU A 349 -23.90 15.35 -1.89
C LEU A 349 -23.89 16.88 -1.78
N ASN A 350 -25.03 17.53 -2.02
CA ASN A 350 -25.20 18.99 -2.00
C ASN A 350 -24.15 19.72 -2.87
N VAL A 351 -23.95 19.24 -4.10
CA VAL A 351 -23.00 19.82 -5.04
C VAL A 351 -23.66 20.92 -5.87
N SER A 352 -23.04 22.09 -5.90
CA SER A 352 -23.50 23.22 -6.72
C SER A 352 -22.78 23.27 -8.07
N ALA A 353 -23.46 23.85 -9.09
CA ALA A 353 -22.83 24.12 -10.38
C ALA A 353 -21.63 25.09 -10.27
N GLU A 354 -21.63 25.97 -9.26
CA GLU A 354 -20.51 26.87 -8.99
C GLU A 354 -19.29 26.11 -8.44
N GLU A 355 -19.51 25.14 -7.57
CA GLU A 355 -18.45 24.27 -7.06
C GLU A 355 -17.78 23.48 -8.20
N ILE A 356 -18.56 22.89 -9.11
CA ILE A 356 -18.03 22.20 -10.29
C ILE A 356 -17.22 23.15 -11.19
N ARG A 357 -17.72 24.39 -11.41
CA ARG A 357 -16.96 25.39 -12.16
C ARG A 357 -15.64 25.76 -11.47
N ARG A 358 -15.65 25.83 -10.15
CA ARG A 358 -14.45 26.12 -9.35
C ARG A 358 -13.39 25.04 -9.50
N PHE A 359 -13.78 23.75 -9.48
CA PHE A 359 -12.88 22.63 -9.73
C PHE A 359 -12.18 22.76 -11.09
N ARG A 360 -12.96 23.03 -12.14
CA ARG A 360 -12.41 23.23 -13.51
C ARG A 360 -11.48 24.43 -13.59
N GLU A 361 -11.86 25.54 -13.02
CA GLU A 361 -11.04 26.75 -13.01
C GLU A 361 -9.66 26.49 -12.37
N ILE A 362 -9.63 25.81 -11.21
CA ILE A 362 -8.38 25.50 -10.51
C ILE A 362 -7.55 24.54 -11.36
N SER A 363 -8.16 23.51 -11.92
CA SER A 363 -7.49 22.55 -12.81
C SER A 363 -6.82 23.22 -14.00
N GLU A 364 -7.54 24.09 -14.72
CA GLU A 364 -7.06 24.77 -15.93
C GLU A 364 -5.96 25.80 -15.63
N LYS A 365 -6.01 26.43 -14.45
CA LYS A 365 -5.06 27.48 -14.05
C LYS A 365 -3.97 26.99 -13.11
N MET A 366 -3.86 25.68 -12.86
CA MET A 366 -2.80 25.14 -12.03
C MET A 366 -1.42 25.47 -12.61
N TYR A 367 -0.52 25.90 -11.76
CA TYR A 367 0.87 26.13 -12.14
C TYR A 367 1.61 24.80 -12.21
N LEU A 368 2.23 24.54 -13.35
CA LEU A 368 3.06 23.37 -13.59
C LEU A 368 4.46 23.84 -13.96
N PRO A 369 5.46 23.64 -13.12
CA PRO A 369 6.83 24.03 -13.40
C PRO A 369 7.36 23.35 -14.68
N TYR A 370 7.95 24.14 -15.57
CA TYR A 370 8.45 23.68 -16.86
C TYR A 370 9.64 24.53 -17.30
N ASP A 371 10.70 23.86 -17.71
CA ASP A 371 11.86 24.49 -18.31
C ASP A 371 11.80 24.41 -19.84
N LYS A 372 11.88 25.58 -20.51
CA LYS A 372 11.74 25.66 -21.97
C LYS A 372 13.02 25.30 -22.74
N GLU A 373 14.18 25.46 -22.12
CA GLU A 373 15.46 25.18 -22.76
C GLU A 373 15.75 23.69 -22.76
N LEU A 374 15.48 23.03 -21.62
CA LEU A 374 15.59 21.58 -21.47
C LEU A 374 14.37 20.84 -21.99
N ASP A 375 13.26 21.52 -22.21
CA ASP A 375 11.96 20.98 -22.63
C ASP A 375 11.47 19.83 -21.71
N ILE A 376 11.55 20.06 -20.37
CA ILE A 376 11.17 19.11 -19.32
C ILE A 376 10.22 19.74 -18.30
N PHE A 377 9.47 18.91 -17.62
CA PHE A 377 8.78 19.29 -16.40
C PHE A 377 9.79 19.38 -15.26
N VAL A 378 9.70 20.44 -14.44
CA VAL A 378 10.62 20.65 -13.33
C VAL A 378 10.01 20.13 -12.04
N GLN A 379 10.74 19.30 -11.29
CA GLN A 379 10.21 18.62 -10.11
C GLN A 379 9.59 19.58 -9.09
N HIS A 380 10.21 20.75 -8.84
CA HIS A 380 9.68 21.86 -8.05
C HIS A 380 10.44 23.17 -8.39
N ASP A 381 9.96 24.30 -7.88
CA ASP A 381 10.42 25.64 -8.29
C ASP A 381 11.95 25.84 -8.27
N THR A 382 12.70 25.22 -7.37
CA THR A 382 14.16 25.44 -7.22
C THR A 382 15.00 24.21 -7.56
N PHE A 383 14.43 23.21 -8.20
CA PHE A 383 15.13 21.95 -8.47
C PHE A 383 16.36 22.14 -9.37
N LEU A 384 16.23 22.95 -10.41
CA LEU A 384 17.32 23.20 -11.38
C LEU A 384 18.43 24.12 -10.86
N ASP A 385 18.24 24.76 -9.69
CA ASP A 385 19.27 25.59 -9.03
C ASP A 385 20.26 24.75 -8.22
N LYS A 386 20.06 23.44 -8.12
CA LYS A 386 20.95 22.51 -7.43
C LYS A 386 22.12 22.08 -8.30
N ASP A 387 23.18 21.59 -7.67
CA ASP A 387 24.29 20.92 -8.36
C ASP A 387 23.83 19.59 -8.92
N LEU A 388 23.48 19.57 -10.21
CA LEU A 388 22.94 18.37 -10.87
C LEU A 388 24.10 17.42 -11.21
N MET A 389 24.02 16.19 -10.71
CA MET A 389 24.99 15.14 -11.01
C MET A 389 24.32 13.75 -11.08
N PRO A 390 24.79 12.85 -11.93
CA PRO A 390 24.24 11.51 -12.00
C PRO A 390 24.72 10.65 -10.82
N VAL A 391 23.91 9.65 -10.45
CA VAL A 391 24.23 8.66 -9.38
C VAL A 391 25.53 7.91 -9.65
N SER A 392 25.95 7.78 -10.91
CA SER A 392 27.21 7.13 -11.29
C SER A 392 28.46 7.87 -10.79
N GLU A 393 28.32 9.14 -10.40
CA GLU A 393 29.40 9.95 -9.82
C GLU A 393 29.44 9.88 -8.29
N LEU A 394 28.40 9.30 -7.64
CA LEU A 394 28.40 9.04 -6.20
C LEU A 394 29.40 7.93 -5.83
N SER A 395 30.13 8.13 -4.74
CA SER A 395 30.90 7.04 -4.13
C SER A 395 29.97 5.93 -3.63
N ALA A 396 30.41 4.68 -3.79
CA ALA A 396 29.69 3.53 -3.21
C ALA A 396 29.61 3.60 -1.67
N GLU A 397 30.56 4.31 -1.02
CA GLU A 397 30.60 4.50 0.44
C GLU A 397 29.51 5.48 0.92
N ASP A 398 29.02 6.35 0.04
CA ASP A 398 27.94 7.29 0.33
C ASP A 398 26.53 6.65 0.29
N ARG A 399 26.41 5.40 -0.12
CA ARG A 399 25.13 4.72 -0.30
C ARG A 399 24.84 3.70 0.79
N PRO A 400 23.58 3.60 1.24
CA PRO A 400 22.44 4.44 0.89
C PRO A 400 22.54 5.82 1.56
N LEU A 401 22.08 6.87 0.84
CA LEU A 401 22.23 8.27 1.29
C LEU A 401 21.64 8.53 2.67
N ASN A 402 20.44 8.01 2.93
CA ASN A 402 19.74 8.20 4.21
C ASN A 402 20.46 7.60 5.43
N GLN A 403 21.45 6.73 5.22
CA GLN A 403 22.28 6.15 6.29
C GLN A 403 23.66 6.80 6.38
N LYS A 404 24.11 7.47 5.32
CA LYS A 404 25.47 8.00 5.19
C LYS A 404 25.57 9.51 5.26
N TRP A 405 24.56 10.21 4.74
CA TRP A 405 24.53 11.66 4.70
C TRP A 405 23.63 12.24 5.80
N SER A 406 23.91 13.47 6.22
CA SER A 406 22.96 14.22 7.03
C SER A 406 21.72 14.57 6.20
N TRP A 407 20.58 14.72 6.87
CA TRP A 407 19.33 15.10 6.21
C TRP A 407 19.45 16.45 5.48
N ASP A 408 20.16 17.42 6.09
CA ASP A 408 20.48 18.69 5.44
C ASP A 408 21.24 18.52 4.11
N HIS A 409 22.20 17.59 4.05
CA HIS A 409 22.94 17.33 2.82
C HIS A 409 22.03 16.68 1.74
N ILE A 410 21.18 15.75 2.15
CA ILE A 410 20.20 15.09 1.25
C ILE A 410 19.27 16.14 0.64
N LEU A 411 18.65 17.00 1.46
CA LEU A 411 17.69 18.02 1.01
C LEU A 411 18.28 19.04 0.03
N ARG A 412 19.58 19.31 0.13
CA ARG A 412 20.29 20.21 -0.79
C ARG A 412 20.81 19.52 -2.05
N SER A 413 20.81 18.19 -2.09
CA SER A 413 21.28 17.43 -3.26
C SER A 413 20.20 17.34 -4.34
N CYS A 414 20.62 16.95 -5.56
CA CYS A 414 19.71 16.67 -6.67
C CYS A 414 19.19 15.22 -6.69
N PHE A 415 19.59 14.39 -5.74
CA PHE A 415 19.28 12.96 -5.77
C PHE A 415 17.83 12.69 -5.42
N ILE A 416 17.28 11.71 -6.12
CA ILE A 416 15.87 11.35 -6.09
C ILE A 416 15.73 9.95 -5.48
N LYS A 417 15.03 9.86 -4.34
CA LYS A 417 14.79 8.59 -3.64
C LYS A 417 13.97 7.60 -4.47
N GLN A 418 12.91 8.12 -5.10
CA GLN A 418 11.97 7.38 -5.95
C GLN A 418 11.31 8.30 -6.97
N ALA A 419 10.66 7.71 -7.99
CA ALA A 419 9.99 8.45 -9.05
C ALA A 419 9.04 9.54 -8.52
N ASP A 420 9.20 10.77 -9.00
CA ASP A 420 8.36 11.94 -8.71
C ASP A 420 7.70 12.44 -9.99
N VAL A 421 8.35 13.25 -10.81
CA VAL A 421 7.83 13.62 -12.15
C VAL A 421 7.51 12.37 -12.98
N LEU A 422 8.38 11.36 -12.92
CA LEU A 422 8.19 10.10 -13.63
C LEU A 422 6.98 9.30 -13.11
N GLN A 423 6.64 9.41 -11.83
CA GLN A 423 5.42 8.81 -11.27
C GLN A 423 4.17 9.44 -11.90
N GLY A 424 4.13 10.75 -12.03
CA GLY A 424 3.01 11.46 -12.66
C GLY A 424 2.92 11.18 -14.16
N LEU A 425 4.04 11.06 -14.85
CA LEU A 425 4.09 10.66 -16.26
C LEU A 425 3.62 9.21 -16.47
N TYR A 426 3.93 8.32 -15.53
CA TYR A 426 3.38 6.95 -15.57
C TYR A 426 1.87 6.94 -15.35
N PHE A 427 1.34 7.63 -14.36
CA PHE A 427 -0.10 7.64 -14.09
C PHE A 427 -0.91 8.27 -15.21
N LEU A 428 -0.40 9.33 -15.80
CA LEU A 428 -1.08 10.11 -16.83
C LEU A 428 -0.42 9.96 -18.21
N GLU A 429 0.21 8.81 -18.49
CA GLU A 429 0.96 8.53 -19.72
C GLU A 429 0.15 8.87 -20.99
N HIS A 430 -1.15 8.60 -20.96
CA HIS A 430 -2.06 8.87 -22.08
C HIS A 430 -2.23 10.37 -22.43
N LEU A 431 -1.77 11.28 -21.58
CA LEU A 431 -1.84 12.73 -21.81
C LEU A 431 -0.56 13.30 -22.43
N TYR A 432 0.47 12.47 -22.62
CA TYR A 432 1.77 12.91 -23.10
C TYR A 432 2.26 12.06 -24.28
N ASP A 433 2.96 12.70 -25.21
CA ASP A 433 3.64 11.97 -26.26
C ASP A 433 4.91 11.28 -25.75
N LYS A 434 5.36 10.26 -26.48
CA LYS A 434 6.52 9.46 -26.09
C LYS A 434 7.81 10.28 -25.98
N GLU A 435 7.94 11.35 -26.76
CA GLU A 435 9.15 12.16 -26.76
C GLU A 435 9.21 13.04 -25.52
N THR A 436 8.09 13.57 -25.06
CA THR A 436 7.99 14.25 -23.78
C THR A 436 8.35 13.31 -22.62
N ILE A 437 7.82 12.09 -22.63
CA ILE A 437 8.16 11.08 -21.60
C ILE A 437 9.66 10.74 -21.65
N ARG A 438 10.23 10.58 -22.86
CA ARG A 438 11.65 10.26 -23.06
C ARG A 438 12.56 11.34 -22.48
N ARG A 439 12.33 12.62 -22.80
CA ARG A 439 13.15 13.73 -22.30
C ARG A 439 13.16 13.78 -20.78
N ASN A 440 12.00 13.65 -20.16
CA ASN A 440 11.90 13.64 -18.71
C ASN A 440 12.56 12.38 -18.09
N PHE A 441 12.37 11.21 -18.71
CA PHE A 441 13.03 9.98 -18.25
C PHE A 441 14.56 10.11 -18.31
N ASP A 442 15.10 10.58 -19.45
CA ASP A 442 16.54 10.73 -19.67
C ASP A 442 17.15 11.77 -18.74
N PHE A 443 16.36 12.74 -18.27
CA PHE A 443 16.81 13.74 -17.31
C PHE A 443 16.78 13.23 -15.87
N TYR A 444 15.68 12.60 -15.42
CA TYR A 444 15.49 12.26 -14.00
C TYR A 444 16.06 10.90 -13.60
N GLU A 445 16.04 9.90 -14.49
CA GLU A 445 16.52 8.55 -14.17
C GLU A 445 18.00 8.54 -13.72
N PRO A 446 18.94 9.25 -14.37
CA PRO A 446 20.33 9.25 -13.93
C PRO A 446 20.57 9.79 -12.52
N MET A 447 19.68 10.64 -12.00
CA MET A 447 19.76 11.21 -10.65
C MET A 447 18.99 10.40 -9.60
N THR A 448 18.30 9.32 -10.00
CA THR A 448 17.48 8.51 -9.09
C THR A 448 18.32 7.42 -8.44
N VAL A 449 18.46 7.48 -7.09
CA VAL A 449 19.25 6.50 -6.31
C VAL A 449 18.51 5.18 -6.08
N HIS A 450 17.19 5.13 -6.27
CA HIS A 450 16.35 3.94 -6.04
C HIS A 450 16.50 3.38 -4.62
N GLU A 451 16.46 4.24 -3.62
CA GLU A 451 16.54 3.85 -2.21
C GLU A 451 15.17 3.58 -1.58
N SER A 452 14.11 3.65 -2.39
CA SER A 452 12.78 3.15 -2.08
C SER A 452 12.51 1.87 -2.85
N SER A 453 11.88 0.90 -2.20
CA SER A 453 11.42 -0.35 -2.84
C SER A 453 10.41 -0.12 -3.97
N LEU A 454 9.67 0.99 -3.93
CA LEU A 454 8.65 1.37 -4.91
C LEU A 454 9.26 1.96 -6.21
N SER A 455 10.49 2.46 -6.16
CA SER A 455 11.10 3.21 -7.26
C SER A 455 11.33 2.40 -8.53
N PRO A 456 11.93 1.20 -8.50
CA PRO A 456 12.37 0.53 -9.73
C PRO A 456 11.23 0.14 -10.68
N CYS A 457 10.03 -0.18 -10.16
CA CYS A 457 8.94 -0.64 -11.03
C CYS A 457 8.45 0.45 -12.00
N VAL A 458 8.32 1.70 -11.55
CA VAL A 458 7.90 2.83 -12.41
C VAL A 458 8.93 3.06 -13.51
N HIS A 459 10.21 3.03 -13.14
CA HIS A 459 11.30 3.14 -14.10
C HIS A 459 11.34 1.99 -15.09
N SER A 460 11.05 0.75 -14.65
CA SER A 460 10.92 -0.42 -15.53
C SER A 460 9.83 -0.24 -16.57
N ILE A 461 8.64 0.23 -16.14
CA ILE A 461 7.49 0.44 -17.03
C ILE A 461 7.81 1.51 -18.08
N LEU A 462 8.31 2.65 -17.66
CA LEU A 462 8.64 3.75 -18.58
C LEU A 462 9.80 3.38 -19.52
N ALA A 463 10.86 2.75 -19.00
CA ALA A 463 11.97 2.27 -19.83
C ALA A 463 11.50 1.29 -20.91
N ALA A 464 10.62 0.35 -20.58
CA ALA A 464 10.05 -0.59 -21.54
C ALA A 464 9.21 0.13 -22.62
N SER A 465 8.35 1.07 -22.22
CA SER A 465 7.54 1.86 -23.16
C SER A 465 8.39 2.70 -24.12
N LEU A 466 9.57 3.13 -23.67
CA LEU A 466 10.55 3.89 -24.45
C LEU A 466 11.50 3.00 -25.29
N GLY A 467 11.40 1.67 -25.20
CA GLY A 467 12.25 0.73 -25.92
C GLY A 467 13.64 0.53 -25.29
N LYS A 468 13.87 0.99 -24.06
CA LYS A 468 15.11 0.81 -23.28
C LYS A 468 15.07 -0.53 -22.54
N LEU A 469 15.01 -1.65 -23.27
CA LEU A 469 14.66 -2.97 -22.73
C LEU A 469 15.66 -3.49 -21.71
N ASP A 470 16.96 -3.30 -21.91
CA ASP A 470 18.01 -3.74 -20.97
C ASP A 470 17.82 -3.05 -19.60
N ARG A 471 17.55 -1.74 -19.62
CA ARG A 471 17.29 -0.96 -18.41
C ARG A 471 15.99 -1.36 -17.75
N ALA A 472 14.94 -1.62 -18.55
CA ALA A 472 13.67 -2.12 -18.04
C ALA A 472 13.83 -3.48 -17.32
N GLN A 473 14.63 -4.39 -17.87
CA GLN A 473 14.92 -5.69 -17.28
C GLN A 473 15.72 -5.57 -15.98
N GLU A 474 16.70 -4.68 -15.93
CA GLU A 474 17.47 -4.41 -14.71
C GLU A 474 16.55 -3.98 -13.57
N PHE A 475 15.67 -2.99 -13.82
CA PHE A 475 14.70 -2.52 -12.83
C PHE A 475 13.66 -3.58 -12.45
N TYR A 476 13.19 -4.38 -13.41
CA TYR A 476 12.33 -5.52 -13.14
C TYR A 476 12.98 -6.50 -12.17
N ARG A 477 14.21 -6.92 -12.45
CA ARG A 477 14.96 -7.84 -11.58
C ARG A 477 15.17 -7.27 -10.19
N ARG A 478 15.49 -5.98 -10.09
CA ARG A 478 15.65 -5.30 -8.81
C ARG A 478 14.34 -5.33 -8.00
N THR A 479 13.18 -5.11 -8.62
CA THR A 479 11.87 -5.22 -7.96
C THR A 479 11.52 -6.67 -7.61
N ALA A 480 11.63 -7.58 -8.58
CA ALA A 480 11.20 -8.96 -8.43
C ALA A 480 12.05 -9.78 -7.44
N ARG A 481 13.33 -9.39 -7.27
CA ARG A 481 14.31 -10.09 -6.44
C ARG A 481 14.65 -9.36 -5.15
N LEU A 482 14.04 -8.20 -4.89
CA LEU A 482 14.39 -7.32 -3.79
C LEU A 482 14.57 -8.07 -2.46
N ASP A 483 13.56 -8.82 -2.07
CA ASP A 483 13.54 -9.55 -0.80
C ASP A 483 14.21 -10.92 -0.89
N LEU A 484 14.05 -11.62 -2.01
CA LEU A 484 14.67 -12.95 -2.21
C LEU A 484 16.20 -12.90 -2.15
N ASP A 485 16.80 -11.81 -2.66
CA ASP A 485 18.24 -11.60 -2.67
C ASP A 485 18.70 -10.61 -1.59
N ASN A 486 17.76 -10.13 -0.74
CA ASN A 486 18.02 -9.17 0.34
C ASN A 486 18.82 -7.95 -0.15
N ILE A 487 18.40 -7.36 -1.29
CA ILE A 487 19.15 -6.32 -2.01
C ILE A 487 19.42 -5.09 -1.14
N ASN A 488 18.45 -4.70 -0.31
CA ASN A 488 18.57 -3.56 0.61
C ASN A 488 19.17 -3.93 1.97
N ASN A 489 19.42 -5.21 2.22
CA ASN A 489 19.88 -5.73 3.52
C ASN A 489 18.95 -5.41 4.70
N ASP A 490 17.64 -5.43 4.48
CA ASP A 490 16.62 -5.03 5.46
C ASP A 490 15.44 -6.02 5.57
N THR A 491 15.56 -7.24 5.01
CA THR A 491 14.52 -8.27 5.11
C THR A 491 14.30 -8.77 6.54
N CYS A 492 15.22 -8.50 7.47
CA CYS A 492 15.02 -8.73 8.90
C CYS A 492 13.88 -7.90 9.50
N ASP A 493 13.55 -6.75 8.88
CA ASP A 493 12.44 -5.87 9.25
C ASP A 493 11.10 -6.31 8.63
N GLY A 494 11.10 -7.40 7.87
CA GLY A 494 9.97 -7.90 7.08
C GLY A 494 10.12 -7.60 5.58
N LEU A 495 9.34 -8.32 4.76
CA LEU A 495 9.37 -8.20 3.31
C LEU A 495 8.68 -6.90 2.83
N HIS A 496 9.02 -6.44 1.63
CA HIS A 496 8.44 -5.23 1.01
C HIS A 496 7.16 -5.57 0.23
N ILE A 497 6.10 -5.93 0.96
CA ILE A 497 4.87 -6.51 0.38
C ILE A 497 4.23 -5.59 -0.66
N THR A 498 4.02 -4.31 -0.37
CA THR A 498 3.35 -3.40 -1.31
C THR A 498 4.14 -3.20 -2.61
N SER A 499 5.48 -3.16 -2.52
CA SER A 499 6.33 -3.01 -3.71
C SER A 499 6.38 -4.27 -4.58
N MET A 500 6.01 -5.42 -4.05
CA MET A 500 5.96 -6.68 -4.81
C MET A 500 5.01 -6.63 -6.00
N ALA A 501 3.94 -5.83 -5.91
CA ALA A 501 3.03 -5.59 -7.04
C ALA A 501 3.77 -4.99 -8.26
N GLY A 502 4.83 -4.24 -8.02
CA GLY A 502 5.69 -3.67 -9.06
C GLY A 502 6.30 -4.69 -10.00
N SER A 503 6.53 -5.93 -9.56
CA SER A 503 7.01 -6.99 -10.44
C SER A 503 5.99 -7.36 -11.51
N TRP A 504 4.71 -7.47 -11.13
CA TRP A 504 3.62 -7.71 -12.07
C TRP A 504 3.40 -6.50 -13.00
N LEU A 505 3.40 -5.28 -12.43
CA LEU A 505 3.26 -4.04 -13.21
C LEU A 505 4.37 -3.91 -14.26
N SER A 506 5.61 -4.21 -13.91
CA SER A 506 6.76 -4.16 -14.84
C SER A 506 6.56 -5.11 -16.02
N ILE A 507 6.07 -6.32 -15.79
CA ILE A 507 5.81 -7.28 -16.88
C ILE A 507 4.60 -6.85 -17.72
N VAL A 508 3.46 -6.62 -17.08
CA VAL A 508 2.19 -6.46 -17.79
C VAL A 508 2.02 -5.07 -18.37
N GLN A 509 2.33 -4.02 -17.61
CA GLN A 509 2.26 -2.65 -18.10
C GLN A 509 3.56 -2.19 -18.77
N GLY A 510 4.71 -2.72 -18.35
CA GLY A 510 6.00 -2.45 -18.97
C GLY A 510 6.21 -3.26 -20.25
N PHE A 511 6.66 -4.51 -20.14
CA PHE A 511 7.05 -5.31 -21.31
C PHE A 511 5.89 -5.68 -22.22
N ALA A 512 4.72 -6.04 -21.68
CA ALA A 512 3.54 -6.34 -22.48
C ALA A 512 2.78 -5.09 -22.95
N GLY A 513 3.06 -3.93 -22.35
CA GLY A 513 2.49 -2.64 -22.78
C GLY A 513 0.98 -2.50 -22.54
N MET A 514 0.40 -3.26 -21.60
CA MET A 514 -1.03 -3.15 -21.29
C MET A 514 -1.38 -1.75 -20.80
N ARG A 515 -2.38 -1.14 -21.42
CA ARG A 515 -2.95 0.15 -21.00
C ARG A 515 -4.47 0.06 -20.99
N THR A 516 -5.09 0.72 -20.01
CA THR A 516 -6.53 0.92 -19.98
C THR A 516 -6.81 2.28 -20.58
N LEU A 517 -7.38 2.31 -21.76
CA LEU A 517 -7.72 3.53 -22.46
C LEU A 517 -9.23 3.74 -22.43
N THR A 518 -9.66 5.00 -22.30
CA THR A 518 -11.05 5.37 -22.55
C THR A 518 -11.31 5.16 -24.04
N GLY A 519 -12.10 4.14 -24.38
CA GLY A 519 -12.51 3.82 -25.74
C GLY A 519 -13.54 4.79 -26.30
#